data_4c55f40c32b6b972f217ceecd63fa5a4
#
_entry.id   4c55f40c32b6b972f217ceecd63fa5a4
#
_cell.length_a   1.000
_cell.length_b   1.000
_cell.length_c   1.000
_cell.angle_alpha   90.00
_cell.angle_beta   90.00
_cell.angle_gamma   90.00
#
_symmetry.space_group_name_H-M   'P 1'
#
loop_
_entity.id
_entity.type
_entity.pdbx_description
1 polymer ?
#
loop_
_entity_poly.entity_id
_entity_poly.type
_entity_poly.pdbx_seq_one_letter_code
_entity_poly.pdbx_strand_id
1 'polypeptide(L)'
;YLISLATRSYKNMRVGLDCSNGSTSSIAKSVFDALGAKTYVIGNEPNGLNINKDCGSTHIENLQKFVLENKLDVGFAFDGDADRCIAVDETGMEVHGDYILYVCGKYLKENGRLEGNTVVATIMSNLGLFKALEKSGIDYLKTTVGDKYVNEAMVEHGYVLGGEQSGHIIFSKHATTGDGMLTAIMLMEVILEKKQSLHTLCENMKMYPQYLQNVRVIDKKAIIENEA
;
A
#
# COMPACT_ATOMS: atom_id res chain seq x y z
N TYR A 1 -0.28 19.77 3.86
CA TYR A 1 -1.18 18.73 4.34
C TYR A 1 -0.42 17.44 4.69
N LEU A 2 0.25 16.77 3.73
CA LEU A 2 0.94 15.48 3.99
C LEU A 2 1.90 15.55 5.18
N ILE A 3 2.73 16.60 5.25
CA ILE A 3 3.67 16.80 6.37
C ILE A 3 2.93 16.91 7.72
N SER A 4 1.75 17.54 7.76
CA SER A 4 0.99 17.69 8.99
C SER A 4 0.32 16.40 9.50
N LEU A 5 0.32 15.33 8.70
CA LEU A 5 -0.18 14.01 9.11
C LEU A 5 0.85 13.21 9.90
N ALA A 6 2.13 13.47 9.67
CA ALA A 6 3.20 12.82 10.43
C ALA A 6 3.25 13.36 11.86
N THR A 7 3.19 12.46 12.81
CA THR A 7 3.26 12.78 14.25
C THR A 7 4.66 12.58 14.82
N ARG A 8 5.57 11.99 14.03
CA ARG A 8 6.92 11.60 14.42
C ARG A 8 7.96 12.13 13.46
N SER A 9 9.15 12.40 13.97
CA SER A 9 10.31 12.75 13.15
C SER A 9 10.88 11.48 12.50
N TYR A 10 11.20 11.57 11.21
CA TYR A 10 11.85 10.49 10.44
C TYR A 10 13.38 10.57 10.52
N LYS A 11 13.90 11.34 11.48
CA LYS A 11 15.35 11.46 11.71
C LYS A 11 15.99 10.09 11.87
N ASN A 12 17.12 9.89 11.19
CA ASN A 12 17.88 8.65 11.10
C ASN A 12 17.26 7.55 10.22
N MET A 13 16.08 7.76 9.63
CA MET A 13 15.52 6.84 8.64
C MET A 13 16.11 7.10 7.25
N ARG A 14 16.53 6.03 6.59
CA ARG A 14 17.02 6.01 5.20
C ARG A 14 15.91 5.48 4.32
N VAL A 15 15.29 6.37 3.55
CA VAL A 15 14.08 6.06 2.78
C VAL A 15 14.37 6.15 1.29
N GLY A 16 14.05 5.07 0.57
CA GLY A 16 14.06 5.02 -0.89
C GLY A 16 12.71 5.45 -1.46
N LEU A 17 12.70 6.24 -2.52
CA LEU A 17 11.51 6.69 -3.21
C LEU A 17 11.67 6.42 -4.71
N ASP A 18 10.78 5.64 -5.29
CA ASP A 18 10.62 5.49 -6.74
C ASP A 18 9.39 6.28 -7.17
N CYS A 19 9.64 7.39 -7.84
CA CYS A 19 8.59 8.34 -8.25
C CYS A 19 7.99 8.01 -9.63
N SER A 20 8.32 6.85 -10.23
CA SER A 20 7.77 6.40 -11.52
C SER A 20 7.86 7.41 -12.67
N ASN A 21 8.73 8.42 -12.58
CA ASN A 21 8.74 9.61 -13.44
C ASN A 21 7.35 10.26 -13.56
N GLY A 22 6.55 10.17 -12.50
CA GLY A 22 5.17 10.61 -12.41
C GLY A 22 4.98 11.85 -11.54
N SER A 23 3.79 12.02 -11.02
CA SER A 23 3.36 13.19 -10.24
C SER A 23 4.16 13.40 -8.95
N THR A 24 4.65 12.32 -8.31
CA THR A 24 5.46 12.40 -7.09
C THR A 24 6.88 12.93 -7.32
N SER A 25 7.38 12.97 -8.56
CA SER A 25 8.75 13.38 -8.88
C SER A 25 9.12 14.76 -8.31
N SER A 26 8.14 15.68 -8.26
CA SER A 26 8.37 17.05 -7.79
C SER A 26 8.21 17.24 -6.27
N ILE A 27 7.54 16.31 -5.58
CA ILE A 27 7.11 16.53 -4.19
C ILE A 27 7.63 15.48 -3.20
N ALA A 28 7.80 14.22 -3.61
CA ALA A 28 8.08 13.14 -2.67
C ALA A 28 9.33 13.38 -1.83
N LYS A 29 10.44 13.74 -2.48
CA LYS A 29 11.71 14.04 -1.77
C LYS A 29 11.54 15.18 -0.77
N SER A 30 10.89 16.27 -1.15
CA SER A 30 10.74 17.44 -0.28
C SER A 30 9.88 17.16 0.96
N VAL A 31 8.86 16.32 0.81
CA VAL A 31 7.98 15.90 1.92
C VAL A 31 8.77 15.05 2.92
N PHE A 32 9.47 14.02 2.46
CA PHE A 32 10.24 13.13 3.35
C PHE A 32 11.45 13.82 3.98
N ASP A 33 12.15 14.71 3.25
CA ASP A 33 13.23 15.52 3.79
C ASP A 33 12.71 16.47 4.89
N ALA A 34 11.56 17.12 4.68
CA ALA A 34 10.93 17.99 5.68
C ALA A 34 10.55 17.24 6.96
N LEU A 35 10.24 15.94 6.85
CA LEU A 35 9.98 15.07 8.00
C LEU A 35 11.27 14.57 8.67
N GLY A 36 12.42 14.84 8.08
CA GLY A 36 13.75 14.55 8.64
C GLY A 36 14.38 13.24 8.15
N ALA A 37 13.80 12.57 7.17
CA ALA A 37 14.39 11.38 6.57
C ALA A 37 15.64 11.71 5.74
N LYS A 38 16.55 10.75 5.62
CA LYS A 38 17.57 10.76 4.59
C LYS A 38 17.00 10.06 3.34
N THR A 39 16.59 10.85 2.35
CA THR A 39 15.90 10.33 1.17
C THR A 39 16.85 10.03 0.02
N TYR A 40 16.58 8.92 -0.65
CA TYR A 40 17.25 8.45 -1.87
C TYR A 40 16.15 8.25 -2.93
N VAL A 41 16.33 8.84 -4.12
CA VAL A 41 15.23 8.90 -5.11
C VAL A 41 15.68 8.32 -6.44
N ILE A 42 14.81 7.52 -7.04
CA ILE A 42 14.89 7.04 -8.42
C ILE A 42 13.59 7.35 -9.15
N GLY A 43 13.58 7.22 -10.48
CA GLY A 43 12.37 7.48 -11.27
C GLY A 43 11.83 8.92 -11.11
N ASN A 44 12.71 9.93 -10.99
CA ASN A 44 12.31 11.32 -10.72
C ASN A 44 12.75 12.33 -11.79
N GLU A 45 12.97 11.85 -13.02
CA GLU A 45 13.34 12.67 -14.18
C GLU A 45 12.27 12.59 -15.28
N PRO A 46 11.05 13.12 -15.03
CA PRO A 46 9.95 13.03 -15.98
C PRO A 46 10.25 13.82 -17.26
N ASN A 47 10.03 13.20 -18.42
CA ASN A 47 10.21 13.85 -19.74
C ASN A 47 8.92 13.82 -20.58
N GLY A 48 7.80 13.40 -20.01
CA GLY A 48 6.49 13.29 -20.69
C GLY A 48 6.29 11.99 -21.46
N LEU A 49 7.32 11.14 -21.59
CA LEU A 49 7.27 9.87 -22.35
C LEU A 49 7.70 8.66 -21.52
N ASN A 50 8.23 8.87 -20.33
CA ASN A 50 8.85 7.83 -19.50
C ASN A 50 8.09 7.53 -18.20
N ILE A 51 6.88 8.02 -18.03
CA ILE A 51 6.02 7.71 -16.88
C ILE A 51 5.76 6.20 -16.80
N ASN A 52 5.95 5.59 -15.61
CA ASN A 52 5.83 4.15 -15.36
C ASN A 52 6.73 3.26 -16.24
N LYS A 53 7.66 3.83 -16.98
CA LYS A 53 8.52 3.03 -17.86
C LYS A 53 9.66 2.43 -17.06
N ASP A 54 9.59 1.11 -16.86
CA ASP A 54 10.58 0.33 -16.12
C ASP A 54 10.85 0.87 -14.70
N CYS A 55 9.84 1.46 -14.04
CA CYS A 55 9.95 2.06 -12.71
C CYS A 55 8.58 2.12 -12.03
N GLY A 56 8.57 2.50 -10.74
CA GLY A 56 7.37 2.66 -9.93
C GLY A 56 6.76 1.35 -9.44
N SER A 57 5.52 1.43 -8.95
CA SER A 57 4.83 0.33 -8.28
C SER A 57 4.54 -0.90 -9.16
N THR A 58 4.62 -0.77 -10.47
CA THR A 58 4.45 -1.87 -11.43
C THR A 58 5.75 -2.54 -11.86
N HIS A 59 6.90 -1.99 -11.47
CA HIS A 59 8.25 -2.48 -11.77
C HIS A 59 9.13 -2.37 -10.52
N ILE A 60 8.74 -3.10 -9.49
CA ILE A 60 9.30 -2.97 -8.13
C ILE A 60 10.77 -3.43 -8.02
N GLU A 61 11.24 -4.24 -8.95
CA GLU A 61 12.57 -4.87 -8.93
C GLU A 61 13.70 -3.84 -8.83
N ASN A 62 13.53 -2.67 -9.46
CA ASN A 62 14.50 -1.59 -9.38
C ASN A 62 14.59 -1.00 -7.98
N LEU A 63 13.46 -0.80 -7.32
CA LEU A 63 13.44 -0.32 -5.93
C LEU A 63 13.98 -1.38 -4.96
N GLN A 64 13.66 -2.67 -5.16
CA GLN A 64 14.21 -3.76 -4.35
C GLN A 64 15.75 -3.77 -4.37
N LYS A 65 16.32 -3.72 -5.57
CA LYS A 65 17.77 -3.61 -5.74
C LYS A 65 18.34 -2.35 -5.09
N PHE A 66 17.67 -1.21 -5.31
CA PHE A 66 18.09 0.08 -4.77
C PHE A 66 18.09 0.11 -3.24
N VAL A 67 17.08 -0.47 -2.59
CA VAL A 67 17.01 -0.61 -1.13
C VAL A 67 18.20 -1.43 -0.60
N LEU A 68 18.48 -2.59 -1.21
CA LEU A 68 19.55 -3.48 -0.77
C LEU A 68 20.93 -2.84 -0.97
N GLU A 69 21.22 -2.29 -2.15
CA GLU A 69 22.51 -1.70 -2.48
C GLU A 69 22.85 -0.49 -1.60
N ASN A 70 21.84 0.30 -1.29
CA ASN A 70 22.00 1.49 -0.45
C ASN A 70 21.75 1.24 1.03
N LYS A 71 21.42 0.00 1.43
CA LYS A 71 21.10 -0.39 2.81
C LYS A 71 20.04 0.53 3.42
N LEU A 72 18.93 0.74 2.70
CA LEU A 72 17.84 1.58 3.15
C LEU A 72 16.98 0.85 4.18
N ASP A 73 16.31 1.58 5.05
CA ASP A 73 15.42 1.02 6.06
C ASP A 73 14.07 0.64 5.46
N VAL A 74 13.66 1.33 4.39
CA VAL A 74 12.42 1.11 3.66
C VAL A 74 12.48 1.80 2.29
N GLY A 75 11.78 1.25 1.31
CA GLY A 75 11.53 1.89 0.01
C GLY A 75 10.03 2.03 -0.26
N PHE A 76 9.63 3.06 -1.00
CA PHE A 76 8.27 3.28 -1.48
C PHE A 76 8.28 3.54 -2.98
N ALA A 77 7.49 2.78 -3.73
CA ALA A 77 7.26 2.98 -5.14
C ALA A 77 5.84 3.46 -5.37
N PHE A 78 5.71 4.52 -6.14
CA PHE A 78 4.44 5.09 -6.57
C PHE A 78 4.16 4.72 -8.02
N ASP A 79 2.94 4.88 -8.48
CA ASP A 79 2.62 4.89 -9.91
C ASP A 79 2.53 6.31 -10.46
N GLY A 80 2.20 6.45 -11.73
CA GLY A 80 2.32 7.71 -12.45
C GLY A 80 1.47 8.86 -11.90
N ASP A 81 0.26 8.60 -11.44
CA ASP A 81 -0.65 9.57 -10.82
C ASP A 81 -0.65 9.51 -9.29
N ALA A 82 0.16 8.59 -8.72
CA ALA A 82 0.43 8.45 -7.29
C ALA A 82 -0.78 8.06 -6.43
N ASP A 83 -1.75 7.39 -7.00
CA ASP A 83 -2.88 6.82 -6.26
C ASP A 83 -2.53 5.49 -5.58
N ARG A 84 -1.38 4.88 -5.94
CA ARG A 84 -0.86 3.61 -5.42
C ARG A 84 0.49 3.78 -4.75
N CYS A 85 0.73 2.90 -3.76
CA CYS A 85 2.01 2.73 -3.10
C CYS A 85 2.30 1.25 -2.86
N ILE A 86 3.45 0.78 -3.33
CA ILE A 86 4.04 -0.50 -2.95
C ILE A 86 5.30 -0.20 -2.14
N ALA A 87 5.49 -0.88 -1.02
CA ALA A 87 6.70 -0.70 -0.23
C ALA A 87 7.69 -1.85 -0.44
N VAL A 88 8.94 -1.61 -0.07
CA VAL A 88 10.01 -2.61 -0.01
C VAL A 88 10.64 -2.50 1.36
N ASP A 89 10.74 -3.63 2.06
CA ASP A 89 11.37 -3.67 3.37
C ASP A 89 12.92 -3.68 3.27
N GLU A 90 13.57 -3.59 4.41
CA GLU A 90 15.03 -3.56 4.53
C GLU A 90 15.73 -4.82 3.99
N THR A 91 14.99 -5.91 3.80
CA THR A 91 15.49 -7.18 3.23
C THR A 91 15.31 -7.28 1.72
N GLY A 92 14.65 -6.28 1.12
CA GLY A 92 14.29 -6.27 -0.30
C GLY A 92 12.97 -6.98 -0.61
N MET A 93 12.20 -7.40 0.40
CA MET A 93 10.90 -8.02 0.21
C MET A 93 9.87 -6.97 -0.25
N GLU A 94 9.09 -7.30 -1.27
CA GLU A 94 7.94 -6.51 -1.67
C GLU A 94 6.83 -6.56 -0.61
N VAL A 95 6.37 -5.39 -0.20
CA VAL A 95 5.24 -5.18 0.72
C VAL A 95 4.10 -4.54 -0.06
N HIS A 96 3.31 -5.38 -0.73
CA HIS A 96 2.18 -4.96 -1.55
C HIS A 96 0.95 -4.57 -0.70
N GLY A 97 -0.14 -4.13 -1.35
CA GLY A 97 -1.31 -3.58 -0.69
C GLY A 97 -1.92 -4.45 0.41
N ASP A 98 -1.93 -5.77 0.27
CA ASP A 98 -2.46 -6.66 1.32
C ASP A 98 -1.63 -6.59 2.61
N TYR A 99 -0.30 -6.54 2.50
CA TYR A 99 0.55 -6.34 3.69
C TYR A 99 0.33 -4.97 4.31
N ILE A 100 0.15 -3.92 3.48
CA ILE A 100 -0.12 -2.56 3.95
C ILE A 100 -1.44 -2.51 4.70
N LEU A 101 -2.51 -3.12 4.16
CA LEU A 101 -3.80 -3.23 4.81
C LEU A 101 -3.71 -3.96 6.16
N TYR A 102 -2.95 -5.06 6.21
CA TYR A 102 -2.72 -5.81 7.45
C TYR A 102 -2.00 -4.98 8.50
N VAL A 103 -0.85 -4.39 8.14
CA VAL A 103 0.00 -3.61 9.07
C VAL A 103 -0.74 -2.38 9.59
N CYS A 104 -1.37 -1.61 8.68
CA CYS A 104 -2.13 -0.42 9.05
C CYS A 104 -3.43 -0.76 9.80
N GLY A 105 -4.13 -1.82 9.40
CA GLY A 105 -5.35 -2.27 10.09
C GLY A 105 -5.08 -2.68 11.53
N LYS A 106 -4.03 -3.48 11.75
CA LYS A 106 -3.58 -3.84 13.10
C LYS A 106 -3.21 -2.63 13.94
N TYR A 107 -2.44 -1.71 13.35
CA TYR A 107 -2.05 -0.47 14.02
C TYR A 107 -3.26 0.40 14.41
N LEU A 108 -4.20 0.61 13.50
CA LEU A 108 -5.40 1.38 13.78
C LEU A 108 -6.26 0.75 14.86
N LYS A 109 -6.41 -0.59 14.86
CA LYS A 109 -7.11 -1.33 15.90
C LYS A 109 -6.47 -1.13 17.27
N GLU A 110 -5.17 -1.34 17.37
CA GLU A 110 -4.41 -1.22 18.63
C GLU A 110 -4.51 0.19 19.22
N ASN A 111 -4.74 1.21 18.38
CA ASN A 111 -4.94 2.59 18.78
C ASN A 111 -6.42 3.00 18.92
N GLY A 112 -7.36 2.05 18.81
CA GLY A 112 -8.80 2.34 18.91
C GLY A 112 -9.34 3.21 17.78
N ARG A 113 -8.68 3.20 16.61
CA ARG A 113 -9.00 4.04 15.45
C ARG A 113 -9.48 3.24 14.22
N LEU A 114 -9.72 1.95 14.36
CA LEU A 114 -10.30 1.11 13.32
C LEU A 114 -11.82 1.02 13.53
N GLU A 115 -12.56 2.00 13.02
CA GLU A 115 -14.02 2.06 13.14
C GLU A 115 -14.68 0.80 12.54
N GLY A 116 -15.64 0.23 13.26
CA GLY A 116 -16.27 -1.03 12.92
C GLY A 116 -15.36 -2.25 13.04
N ASN A 117 -14.11 -2.09 13.53
CA ASN A 117 -13.10 -3.15 13.63
C ASN A 117 -12.88 -3.88 12.29
N THR A 118 -13.10 -3.21 11.16
CA THR A 118 -13.19 -3.84 9.82
C THR A 118 -12.21 -3.20 8.83
N VAL A 119 -11.57 -4.03 8.01
CA VAL A 119 -10.80 -3.65 6.83
C VAL A 119 -11.56 -4.06 5.57
N VAL A 120 -11.70 -3.15 4.61
CA VAL A 120 -12.33 -3.45 3.32
C VAL A 120 -11.24 -3.85 2.31
N ALA A 121 -11.44 -5.01 1.66
CA ALA A 121 -10.51 -5.50 0.63
C ALA A 121 -11.29 -6.12 -0.54
N THR A 122 -10.62 -6.40 -1.65
CA THR A 122 -11.28 -7.00 -2.80
C THR A 122 -11.19 -8.53 -2.77
N ILE A 123 -11.98 -9.19 -3.61
CA ILE A 123 -11.90 -10.64 -3.82
C ILE A 123 -10.55 -11.09 -4.40
N MET A 124 -9.72 -10.17 -4.91
CA MET A 124 -8.38 -10.46 -5.43
C MET A 124 -7.31 -10.48 -4.33
N SER A 125 -7.61 -9.96 -3.14
CA SER A 125 -6.69 -10.01 -2.01
C SER A 125 -6.33 -11.45 -1.65
N ASN A 126 -5.08 -11.67 -1.28
CA ASN A 126 -4.58 -12.99 -0.95
C ASN A 126 -5.28 -13.56 0.30
N LEU A 127 -5.52 -14.86 0.31
CA LEU A 127 -6.10 -15.55 1.49
C LEU A 127 -5.31 -15.26 2.78
N GLY A 128 -4.00 -14.99 2.64
CA GLY A 128 -3.13 -14.64 3.76
C GLY A 128 -3.54 -13.38 4.50
N LEU A 129 -4.02 -12.36 3.79
CA LEU A 129 -4.57 -11.15 4.41
C LEU A 129 -5.73 -11.50 5.34
N PHE A 130 -6.73 -12.21 4.82
CA PHE A 130 -7.93 -12.53 5.57
C PHE A 130 -7.63 -13.37 6.81
N LYS A 131 -6.75 -14.37 6.68
CA LYS A 131 -6.31 -15.19 7.84
C LYS A 131 -5.50 -14.40 8.86
N ALA A 132 -4.69 -13.45 8.43
CA ALA A 132 -3.92 -12.58 9.33
C ALA A 132 -4.83 -11.59 10.08
N LEU A 133 -5.83 -11.03 9.40
CA LEU A 133 -6.86 -10.19 10.01
C LEU A 133 -7.67 -10.96 11.05
N GLU A 134 -8.20 -12.14 10.69
CA GLU A 134 -8.94 -13.04 11.62
C GLU A 134 -8.13 -13.36 12.87
N LYS A 135 -6.85 -13.74 12.69
CA LYS A 135 -5.95 -14.03 13.82
C LYS A 135 -5.71 -12.81 14.70
N SER A 136 -5.78 -11.61 14.14
CA SER A 136 -5.67 -10.34 14.86
C SER A 136 -7.00 -9.86 15.45
N GLY A 137 -8.08 -10.63 15.26
CA GLY A 137 -9.44 -10.28 15.68
C GLY A 137 -10.00 -9.06 14.92
N ILE A 138 -9.56 -8.85 13.68
CA ILE A 138 -10.04 -7.80 12.78
C ILE A 138 -10.99 -8.42 11.78
N ASP A 139 -12.15 -7.82 11.64
CA ASP A 139 -13.13 -8.22 10.65
C ASP A 139 -12.77 -7.69 9.27
N TYR A 140 -13.34 -8.27 8.22
CA TYR A 140 -13.12 -7.79 6.87
C TYR A 140 -14.38 -7.83 6.02
N LEU A 141 -14.48 -6.90 5.09
CA LEU A 141 -15.51 -6.88 4.06
C LEU A 141 -14.85 -7.08 2.69
N LYS A 142 -15.35 -8.06 1.92
CA LYS A 142 -14.89 -8.31 0.55
C LYS A 142 -15.78 -7.62 -0.47
N THR A 143 -15.17 -6.86 -1.37
CA THR A 143 -15.86 -6.27 -2.52
C THR A 143 -15.43 -6.92 -3.82
N THR A 144 -16.11 -6.64 -4.90
CA THR A 144 -15.59 -6.86 -6.26
C THR A 144 -14.36 -6.00 -6.50
N VAL A 145 -13.57 -6.34 -7.52
CA VAL A 145 -12.37 -5.59 -7.92
C VAL A 145 -12.74 -4.19 -8.39
N GLY A 146 -12.01 -3.21 -7.94
CA GLY A 146 -12.14 -1.80 -8.28
C GLY A 146 -12.25 -0.91 -7.06
N ASP A 147 -11.43 0.14 -7.03
CA ASP A 147 -11.34 1.16 -5.98
C ASP A 147 -12.71 1.78 -5.65
N LYS A 148 -13.55 1.98 -6.67
CA LYS A 148 -14.92 2.47 -6.53
C LYS A 148 -15.73 1.60 -5.56
N TYR A 149 -15.69 0.28 -5.70
CA TYR A 149 -16.46 -0.64 -4.86
C TYR A 149 -15.93 -0.70 -3.43
N VAL A 150 -14.60 -0.58 -3.28
CA VAL A 150 -13.97 -0.46 -1.96
C VAL A 150 -14.46 0.82 -1.28
N ASN A 151 -14.39 1.96 -1.97
CA ASN A 151 -14.81 3.24 -1.41
C ASN A 151 -16.32 3.26 -1.09
N GLU A 152 -17.18 2.76 -1.98
CA GLU A 152 -18.63 2.67 -1.75
C GLU A 152 -18.93 1.88 -0.47
N ALA A 153 -18.31 0.71 -0.30
CA ALA A 153 -18.49 -0.11 0.90
C ALA A 153 -17.97 0.58 2.18
N MET A 154 -16.83 1.29 2.08
CA MET A 154 -16.30 2.07 3.21
C MET A 154 -17.25 3.18 3.63
N VAL A 155 -17.81 3.93 2.68
CA VAL A 155 -18.75 5.03 2.94
C VAL A 155 -20.06 4.49 3.53
N GLU A 156 -20.62 3.42 2.96
CA GLU A 156 -21.87 2.82 3.40
C GLU A 156 -21.82 2.36 4.87
N HIS A 157 -20.68 1.80 5.28
CA HIS A 157 -20.53 1.23 6.63
C HIS A 157 -19.71 2.10 7.59
N GLY A 158 -19.19 3.24 7.14
CA GLY A 158 -18.34 4.12 7.96
C GLY A 158 -16.96 3.55 8.27
N TYR A 159 -16.44 2.64 7.44
CA TYR A 159 -15.11 2.06 7.61
C TYR A 159 -14.01 3.02 7.20
N VAL A 160 -12.85 2.91 7.85
CA VAL A 160 -11.77 3.90 7.74
C VAL A 160 -10.57 3.42 6.94
N LEU A 161 -10.45 2.13 6.68
CA LEU A 161 -9.34 1.53 5.95
C LEU A 161 -9.86 0.51 4.93
N GLY A 162 -9.48 0.69 3.69
CA GLY A 162 -9.74 -0.27 2.63
C GLY A 162 -8.74 -0.12 1.50
N GLY A 163 -8.73 -1.08 0.59
CA GLY A 163 -7.83 -1.02 -0.56
C GLY A 163 -7.71 -2.32 -1.32
N GLU A 164 -6.71 -2.35 -2.19
CA GLU A 164 -6.42 -3.43 -3.11
C GLU A 164 -4.97 -3.91 -3.00
N GLN A 165 -4.72 -5.15 -3.39
CA GLN A 165 -3.36 -5.72 -3.45
C GLN A 165 -2.41 -4.85 -4.31
N SER A 166 -2.93 -4.17 -5.33
CA SER A 166 -2.18 -3.28 -6.22
C SER A 166 -1.55 -2.06 -5.52
N GLY A 167 -1.87 -1.83 -4.23
CA GLY A 167 -1.35 -0.70 -3.46
C GLY A 167 -2.25 0.54 -3.47
N HIS A 168 -3.44 0.49 -4.07
CA HIS A 168 -4.46 1.54 -3.93
C HIS A 168 -5.11 1.43 -2.56
N ILE A 169 -4.67 2.25 -1.61
CA ILE A 169 -5.10 2.21 -0.20
C ILE A 169 -5.82 3.49 0.17
N ILE A 170 -7.00 3.35 0.74
CA ILE A 170 -7.87 4.45 1.17
C ILE A 170 -7.87 4.55 2.70
N PHE A 171 -7.47 5.70 3.22
CA PHE A 171 -7.63 6.11 4.62
C PHE A 171 -8.72 7.18 4.67
N SER A 172 -9.98 6.80 4.84
CA SER A 172 -11.15 7.69 4.66
C SER A 172 -11.18 8.90 5.60
N LYS A 173 -10.44 8.85 6.72
CA LYS A 173 -10.26 10.02 7.61
C LYS A 173 -9.36 11.10 7.01
N HIS A 174 -8.63 10.80 5.96
CA HIS A 174 -7.61 11.68 5.37
C HIS A 174 -7.85 11.98 3.91
N ALA A 175 -8.37 11.03 3.14
CA ALA A 175 -8.63 11.15 1.71
C ALA A 175 -9.85 10.32 1.31
N THR A 176 -10.52 10.71 0.22
CA THR A 176 -11.70 10.02 -0.33
C THR A 176 -11.34 8.99 -1.40
N THR A 177 -10.07 8.87 -1.74
CA THR A 177 -9.51 7.93 -2.72
C THR A 177 -8.15 7.44 -2.25
N GLY A 178 -7.54 6.52 -2.98
CA GLY A 178 -6.16 6.13 -2.75
C GLY A 178 -5.20 7.31 -2.90
N ASP A 179 -4.20 7.34 -2.04
CA ASP A 179 -3.09 8.30 -2.07
C ASP A 179 -1.82 7.57 -1.64
N GLY A 180 -0.91 7.39 -2.59
CA GLY A 180 0.32 6.65 -2.35
C GLY A 180 1.26 7.36 -1.37
N MET A 181 1.33 8.69 -1.42
CA MET A 181 2.14 9.48 -0.48
C MET A 181 1.58 9.40 0.95
N LEU A 182 0.27 9.50 1.11
CA LEU A 182 -0.40 9.29 2.38
C LEU A 182 -0.13 7.88 2.91
N THR A 183 -0.24 6.87 2.04
CA THR A 183 0.01 5.47 2.39
C THR A 183 1.44 5.26 2.90
N ALA A 184 2.44 5.83 2.22
CA ALA A 184 3.83 5.79 2.65
C ALA A 184 4.03 6.46 4.02
N ILE A 185 3.41 7.62 4.25
CA ILE A 185 3.46 8.33 5.55
C ILE A 185 2.80 7.48 6.64
N MET A 186 1.66 6.88 6.39
CA MET A 186 0.97 6.03 7.37
C MET A 186 1.80 4.79 7.74
N LEU A 187 2.48 4.16 6.77
CA LEU A 187 3.43 3.07 7.06
C LEU A 187 4.62 3.53 7.90
N MET A 188 5.18 4.70 7.58
CA MET A 188 6.26 5.30 8.40
C MET A 188 5.82 5.54 9.84
N GLU A 189 4.59 6.04 10.06
CA GLU A 189 4.05 6.22 11.41
C GLU A 189 4.01 4.89 12.18
N VAL A 190 3.60 3.79 11.53
CA VAL A 190 3.58 2.46 12.15
C VAL A 190 5.00 2.00 12.50
N ILE A 191 5.94 2.06 11.54
CA ILE A 191 7.35 1.66 11.73
C ILE A 191 7.96 2.40 12.93
N LEU A 192 7.78 3.72 12.98
CA LEU A 192 8.38 4.58 14.00
C LEU A 192 7.71 4.42 15.37
N GLU A 193 6.39 4.28 15.43
CA GLU A 193 5.68 4.06 16.69
C GLU A 193 6.01 2.70 17.29
N LYS A 194 5.99 1.65 16.48
CA LYS A 194 6.31 0.29 16.93
C LYS A 194 7.78 0.08 17.17
N LYS A 195 8.65 0.94 16.62
CA LYS A 195 10.12 0.78 16.64
C LYS A 195 10.53 -0.60 16.10
N GLN A 196 9.85 -1.04 15.06
CA GLN A 196 10.06 -2.32 14.37
C GLN A 196 10.32 -2.07 12.90
N SER A 197 11.10 -2.94 12.28
CA SER A 197 11.30 -2.90 10.84
C SER A 197 10.02 -3.31 10.11
N LEU A 198 9.90 -2.90 8.83
CA LEU A 198 8.74 -3.25 8.03
C LEU A 198 8.64 -4.76 7.83
N HIS A 199 9.79 -5.45 7.68
CA HIS A 199 9.86 -6.91 7.63
C HIS A 199 9.17 -7.55 8.85
N THR A 200 9.58 -7.15 10.06
CA THR A 200 9.02 -7.67 11.32
C THR A 200 7.51 -7.41 11.44
N LEU A 201 7.04 -6.23 10.99
CA LEU A 201 5.61 -5.90 11.00
C LEU A 201 4.79 -6.83 10.09
N CYS A 202 5.40 -7.33 9.00
CA CYS A 202 4.76 -8.21 8.01
C CYS A 202 4.82 -9.71 8.36
N GLU A 203 5.70 -10.16 9.27
CA GLU A 203 6.00 -11.59 9.54
C GLU A 203 4.77 -12.46 9.82
N ASN A 204 3.74 -11.91 10.44
CA ASN A 204 2.55 -12.68 10.82
C ASN A 204 1.55 -12.87 9.68
N MET A 205 1.77 -12.27 8.53
CA MET A 205 0.96 -12.47 7.32
C MET A 205 1.72 -13.38 6.35
N LYS A 206 1.22 -14.59 6.15
CA LYS A 206 1.81 -15.56 5.20
C LYS A 206 1.06 -15.50 3.89
N MET A 207 1.79 -15.36 2.79
CA MET A 207 1.22 -15.46 1.45
C MET A 207 0.85 -16.92 1.13
N TYR A 208 -0.35 -17.10 0.57
CA TYR A 208 -0.79 -18.37 0.03
C TYR A 208 -0.64 -18.38 -1.49
N PRO A 209 -0.31 -19.52 -2.09
CA PRO A 209 -0.29 -19.63 -3.54
C PRO A 209 -1.63 -19.21 -4.14
N GLN A 210 -1.58 -18.35 -5.14
CA GLN A 210 -2.74 -17.82 -5.85
C GLN A 210 -2.57 -18.07 -7.34
N TYR A 211 -3.60 -18.61 -7.97
CA TYR A 211 -3.60 -18.88 -9.39
C TYR A 211 -4.74 -18.11 -10.07
N LEU A 212 -4.40 -17.27 -11.02
CA LEU A 212 -5.34 -16.52 -11.84
C LEU A 212 -5.34 -17.07 -13.27
N GLN A 213 -6.50 -17.53 -13.74
CA GLN A 213 -6.68 -18.01 -15.10
C GLN A 213 -7.77 -17.21 -15.82
N ASN A 214 -7.41 -16.56 -16.91
CA ASN A 214 -8.36 -15.91 -17.78
C ASN A 214 -8.92 -16.92 -18.78
N VAL A 215 -10.25 -17.06 -18.84
CA VAL A 215 -10.95 -17.94 -19.77
C VAL A 215 -11.79 -17.09 -20.72
N ARG A 216 -11.61 -17.30 -22.03
CA ARG A 216 -12.49 -16.66 -23.03
C ARG A 216 -13.83 -17.37 -23.05
N VAL A 217 -14.90 -16.61 -22.94
CA VAL A 217 -16.28 -17.08 -22.95
C VAL A 217 -17.12 -16.27 -23.94
N ILE A 218 -18.12 -16.89 -24.57
CA ILE A 218 -19.00 -16.23 -25.53
C ILE A 218 -19.99 -15.31 -24.79
N ASP A 219 -20.55 -15.79 -23.68
CA ASP A 219 -21.48 -15.02 -22.83
C ASP A 219 -21.03 -15.11 -21.37
N LYS A 220 -20.55 -13.98 -20.85
CA LYS A 220 -20.06 -13.88 -19.47
C LYS A 220 -21.18 -14.02 -18.45
N LYS A 221 -22.40 -13.53 -18.75
CA LYS A 221 -23.53 -13.59 -17.82
C LYS A 221 -24.05 -15.03 -17.68
N ALA A 222 -24.20 -15.74 -18.79
CA ALA A 222 -24.67 -17.13 -18.79
C ALA A 222 -23.74 -18.06 -17.99
N ILE A 223 -22.45 -17.75 -17.87
CA ILE A 223 -21.51 -18.55 -17.05
C ILE A 223 -21.59 -18.21 -15.58
N ILE A 224 -21.76 -16.93 -15.22
CA ILE A 224 -21.89 -16.51 -13.82
C ILE A 224 -23.20 -16.98 -13.21
N GLU A 225 -24.27 -17.04 -14.01
CA GLU A 225 -25.60 -17.46 -13.56
C GLU A 225 -25.81 -18.99 -13.60
N ASN A 226 -24.85 -19.75 -14.12
CA ASN A 226 -24.92 -21.20 -14.19
C ASN A 226 -24.40 -21.79 -12.88
N GLU A 227 -25.31 -22.11 -11.99
CA GLU A 227 -25.04 -22.93 -10.78
C GLU A 227 -24.76 -24.36 -11.24
N ALA A 228 -23.47 -24.75 -11.29
CA ALA A 228 -23.04 -26.12 -11.58
C ALA A 228 -22.92 -26.94 -10.30
#